data_c8aeb3cc6bd109af3c85e40c2906089d
#
_entry.id   c8aeb3cc6bd109af3c85e40c2906089d
#
_cell.length_a   1.000
_cell.length_b   1.000
_cell.length_c   1.000
_cell.angle_alpha   90.00
_cell.angle_beta   90.00
_cell.angle_gamma   90.00
#
_symmetry.space_group_name_H-M   'P 1'
#
loop_
_entity.id
_entity.type
_entity.pdbx_description
1 polymer ?
#
loop_
_entity_poly.entity_id
_entity_poly.type
_entity_poly.pdbx_seq_one_letter_code
_entity_poly.pdbx_strand_id
1 'polypeptide(L)'
;EGRLLAEYRIYKRKPEPIPEPAEPMKRPEEMKSTEELYLAALHLEQYRHATFDPREYYLEGLRRDPTDIRLNNGYGLLELRSGRVESAVRHFKKAIEKQTWKNPNPYHGECWFNLGLAQETAGRYEEAFDAFYKATWSYETQASGFYHLACLSARKGEYRQALEFAESSMVRNWHNMKARTLKAALLRKLKREAGAFLQESREIDPLDMGILYEEALRKGDFSAWR
;
A
#
# COMPACT_ATOMS: atom_id res chain seq x y z
N GLU A 1 38.21 -23.50 0.49
CA GLU A 1 38.64 -22.34 -0.29
C GLU A 1 37.95 -21.09 0.25
N GLY A 2 38.74 -20.22 0.97
CA GLY A 2 38.17 -19.00 1.62
C GLY A 2 37.97 -17.88 0.62
N ARG A 3 36.87 -17.93 -0.15
CA ARG A 3 36.47 -16.79 -0.98
C ARG A 3 35.78 -15.74 -0.13
N LEU A 4 36.32 -14.50 -0.11
CA LEU A 4 35.67 -13.36 0.54
C LEU A 4 34.35 -13.04 -0.20
N LEU A 5 33.22 -13.22 0.48
CA LEU A 5 31.88 -12.95 -0.09
C LEU A 5 31.37 -11.55 0.24
N ALA A 6 31.76 -11.02 1.39
CA ALA A 6 31.44 -9.66 1.82
C ALA A 6 32.49 -9.16 2.81
N GLU A 7 32.81 -7.88 2.76
CA GLU A 7 33.71 -7.20 3.71
C GLU A 7 33.05 -5.90 4.14
N TYR A 8 33.07 -5.62 5.44
CA TYR A 8 32.72 -4.33 5.99
C TYR A 8 33.94 -3.71 6.66
N ARG A 9 34.38 -2.55 6.14
CA ARG A 9 35.48 -1.76 6.74
C ARG A 9 34.91 -0.60 7.52
N ILE A 10 35.26 -0.52 8.80
CA ILE A 10 34.91 0.63 9.62
C ILE A 10 35.62 1.85 9.04
N TYR A 11 34.85 2.77 8.46
CA TYR A 11 35.37 4.01 7.94
C TYR A 11 35.62 4.98 9.08
N LYS A 12 36.87 5.41 9.24
CA LYS A 12 37.22 6.49 10.19
C LYS A 12 36.73 7.83 9.58
N ARG A 13 35.60 8.32 10.08
CA ARG A 13 35.12 9.65 9.68
C ARG A 13 36.13 10.71 10.06
N LYS A 14 36.48 11.58 9.12
CA LYS A 14 37.17 12.81 9.43
C LYS A 14 36.18 13.76 10.09
N PRO A 15 36.62 14.58 11.07
CA PRO A 15 35.75 15.64 11.60
C PRO A 15 35.32 16.55 10.45
N GLU A 16 34.02 16.62 10.23
CA GLU A 16 33.44 17.55 9.27
C GLU A 16 33.04 18.83 10.01
N PRO A 17 33.08 20.01 9.36
CA PRO A 17 32.57 21.22 9.97
C PRO A 17 31.10 21.04 10.35
N ILE A 18 30.71 21.64 11.47
CA ILE A 18 29.32 21.66 11.89
C ILE A 18 28.50 22.34 10.79
N PRO A 19 27.48 21.69 10.21
CA PRO A 19 26.64 22.32 9.19
C PRO A 19 25.93 23.56 9.76
N GLU A 20 25.61 24.50 8.89
CA GLU A 20 24.76 25.64 9.26
C GLU A 20 23.38 25.11 9.76
N PRO A 21 22.75 25.86 10.69
CA PRO A 21 21.43 25.49 11.18
C PRO A 21 20.42 25.32 10.04
N ALA A 22 19.59 24.28 10.11
CA ALA A 22 18.53 24.08 9.13
C ALA A 22 17.55 25.28 9.13
N GLU A 23 17.22 25.77 7.94
CA GLU A 23 16.20 26.79 7.80
C GLU A 23 14.82 26.19 8.10
N PRO A 24 13.92 26.92 8.78
CA PRO A 24 12.55 26.47 9.00
C PRO A 24 11.81 26.31 7.68
N MET A 25 10.86 25.38 7.63
CA MET A 25 10.03 25.20 6.44
C MET A 25 9.25 26.49 6.13
N LYS A 26 9.25 26.88 4.86
CA LYS A 26 8.49 28.03 4.38
C LYS A 26 6.98 27.79 4.53
N ARG A 27 6.22 28.86 4.69
CA ARG A 27 4.75 28.78 4.68
C ARG A 27 4.23 28.39 3.30
N PRO A 28 3.06 27.75 3.19
CA PRO A 28 2.53 27.31 1.89
C PRO A 28 2.47 28.43 0.85
N GLU A 29 2.10 29.64 1.23
CA GLU A 29 1.97 30.81 0.33
C GLU A 29 3.33 31.26 -0.23
N GLU A 30 4.42 31.02 0.49
CA GLU A 30 5.79 31.40 0.12
C GLU A 30 6.45 30.39 -0.83
N MET A 31 5.85 29.19 -1.00
CA MET A 31 6.33 28.17 -1.92
C MET A 31 6.10 28.62 -3.37
N LYS A 32 7.08 28.39 -4.24
CA LYS A 32 7.05 28.93 -5.62
C LYS A 32 6.20 28.07 -6.56
N SER A 33 6.14 26.78 -6.35
CA SER A 33 5.48 25.84 -7.26
C SER A 33 4.58 24.83 -6.53
N THR A 34 3.65 24.22 -7.28
CA THR A 34 2.85 23.09 -6.79
C THR A 34 3.71 21.86 -6.46
N GLU A 35 4.85 21.71 -7.14
CA GLU A 35 5.84 20.67 -6.83
C GLU A 35 6.43 20.86 -5.43
N GLU A 36 6.88 22.08 -5.10
CA GLU A 36 7.42 22.36 -3.76
C GLU A 36 6.35 22.10 -2.68
N LEU A 37 5.09 22.50 -2.93
CA LEU A 37 3.99 22.26 -2.02
C LEU A 37 3.71 20.77 -1.81
N TYR A 38 3.71 19.99 -2.89
CA TYR A 38 3.54 18.54 -2.80
C TYR A 38 4.66 17.88 -2.00
N LEU A 39 5.92 18.20 -2.29
CA LEU A 39 7.06 17.63 -1.60
C LEU A 39 7.11 18.04 -0.13
N ALA A 40 6.75 19.29 0.19
CA ALA A 40 6.65 19.75 1.57
C ALA A 40 5.57 18.99 2.35
N ALA A 41 4.37 18.85 1.77
CA ALA A 41 3.28 18.08 2.38
C ALA A 41 3.68 16.63 2.63
N LEU A 42 4.29 15.98 1.63
CA LEU A 42 4.77 14.60 1.73
C LEU A 42 5.85 14.46 2.82
N HIS A 43 6.79 15.39 2.90
CA HIS A 43 7.82 15.43 3.94
C HIS A 43 7.18 15.52 5.34
N LEU A 44 6.21 16.43 5.54
CA LEU A 44 5.52 16.59 6.81
C LEU A 44 4.76 15.34 7.24
N GLU A 45 4.13 14.62 6.30
CA GLU A 45 3.47 13.34 6.58
C GLU A 45 4.48 12.25 6.97
N GLN A 46 5.60 12.14 6.26
CA GLN A 46 6.63 11.12 6.50
C GLN A 46 7.32 11.31 7.85
N TYR A 47 7.64 12.55 8.21
CA TYR A 47 8.37 12.87 9.44
C TYR A 47 7.46 13.32 10.59
N ARG A 48 6.13 13.38 10.39
CA ARG A 48 5.14 13.73 11.40
C ARG A 48 5.51 15.00 12.15
N HIS A 49 5.72 16.08 11.42
CA HIS A 49 6.15 17.36 11.99
C HIS A 49 5.10 17.91 12.96
N ALA A 50 5.53 18.35 14.16
CA ALA A 50 4.62 18.77 15.22
C ALA A 50 4.03 20.17 15.00
N THR A 51 4.68 21.03 14.22
CA THR A 51 4.34 22.46 14.10
C THR A 51 3.62 22.80 12.81
N PHE A 52 3.90 22.06 11.72
CA PHE A 52 3.32 22.32 10.41
C PHE A 52 2.34 21.21 10.03
N ASP A 53 1.15 21.58 9.52
CA ASP A 53 0.13 20.65 9.06
C ASP A 53 0.29 20.41 7.55
N PRO A 54 0.51 19.17 7.07
CA PRO A 54 0.61 18.86 5.65
C PRO A 54 -0.64 19.27 4.86
N ARG A 55 -1.79 19.33 5.53
CA ARG A 55 -3.07 19.75 4.93
C ARG A 55 -2.99 21.14 4.30
N GLU A 56 -2.34 22.09 4.95
CA GLU A 56 -2.25 23.47 4.48
C GLU A 56 -1.50 23.53 3.14
N TYR A 57 -0.44 22.72 3.00
CA TYR A 57 0.37 22.64 1.78
C TYR A 57 -0.40 21.97 0.64
N TYR A 58 -1.12 20.89 0.92
CA TYR A 58 -1.99 20.28 -0.10
C TYR A 58 -3.08 21.21 -0.57
N LEU A 59 -3.76 21.91 0.35
CA LEU A 59 -4.85 22.83 0.02
C LEU A 59 -4.35 24.04 -0.78
N GLU A 60 -3.21 24.62 -0.43
CA GLU A 60 -2.62 25.70 -1.22
C GLU A 60 -2.23 25.22 -2.63
N GLY A 61 -1.66 24.03 -2.73
CA GLY A 61 -1.35 23.41 -4.03
C GLY A 61 -2.60 23.20 -4.88
N LEU A 62 -3.67 22.67 -4.30
CA LEU A 62 -4.96 22.45 -4.97
C LEU A 62 -5.71 23.76 -5.27
N ARG A 63 -5.44 24.84 -4.53
CA ARG A 63 -5.94 26.19 -4.87
C ARG A 63 -5.28 26.71 -6.15
N ARG A 64 -3.98 26.43 -6.35
CA ARG A 64 -3.23 26.84 -7.56
C ARG A 64 -3.54 25.96 -8.76
N ASP A 65 -3.56 24.64 -8.57
CA ASP A 65 -3.97 23.65 -9.59
C ASP A 65 -4.94 22.62 -9.00
N PRO A 66 -6.25 22.85 -9.14
CA PRO A 66 -7.29 21.95 -8.63
C PRO A 66 -7.28 20.57 -9.28
N THR A 67 -6.55 20.41 -10.40
CA THR A 67 -6.50 19.17 -11.18
C THR A 67 -5.18 18.41 -11.04
N ASP A 68 -4.22 18.92 -10.28
CA ASP A 68 -2.95 18.24 -10.07
C ASP A 68 -3.18 16.82 -9.51
N ILE A 69 -2.62 15.82 -10.20
CA ILE A 69 -2.85 14.40 -9.90
C ILE A 69 -2.24 14.04 -8.54
N ARG A 70 -1.01 14.48 -8.27
CA ARG A 70 -0.29 14.09 -7.06
C ARG A 70 -0.85 14.77 -5.81
N LEU A 71 -1.21 16.05 -5.94
CA LEU A 71 -1.84 16.80 -4.85
C LEU A 71 -3.21 16.21 -4.51
N ASN A 72 -4.05 15.90 -5.51
CA ASN A 72 -5.32 15.21 -5.25
C ASN A 72 -5.13 13.83 -4.65
N ASN A 73 -4.17 13.02 -5.16
CA ASN A 73 -3.90 11.69 -4.61
C ASN A 73 -3.37 11.77 -3.17
N GLY A 74 -2.38 12.61 -2.89
CA GLY A 74 -1.81 12.80 -1.56
C GLY A 74 -2.83 13.32 -0.55
N TYR A 75 -3.56 14.39 -0.91
CA TYR A 75 -4.61 14.92 -0.05
C TYR A 75 -5.74 13.92 0.18
N GLY A 76 -6.11 13.15 -0.85
CA GLY A 76 -7.07 12.05 -0.73
C GLY A 76 -6.63 11.01 0.30
N LEU A 77 -5.35 10.63 0.31
CA LEU A 77 -4.79 9.72 1.32
C LEU A 77 -4.82 10.32 2.73
N LEU A 78 -4.48 11.59 2.88
CA LEU A 78 -4.57 12.30 4.16
C LEU A 78 -6.02 12.32 4.68
N GLU A 79 -6.99 12.58 3.81
CA GLU A 79 -8.41 12.54 4.13
C GLU A 79 -8.88 11.14 4.54
N LEU A 80 -8.45 10.10 3.80
CA LEU A 80 -8.78 8.70 4.10
C LEU A 80 -8.25 8.29 5.49
N ARG A 81 -6.98 8.57 5.77
CA ARG A 81 -6.37 8.30 7.09
C ARG A 81 -7.05 9.06 8.23
N SER A 82 -7.64 10.22 7.93
CA SER A 82 -8.40 11.01 8.88
C SER A 82 -9.87 10.58 9.01
N GLY A 83 -10.27 9.49 8.36
CA GLY A 83 -11.64 8.98 8.38
C GLY A 83 -12.64 9.74 7.50
N ARG A 84 -12.18 10.71 6.71
CA ARG A 84 -13.06 11.50 5.80
C ARG A 84 -13.16 10.82 4.43
N VAL A 85 -13.76 9.64 4.42
CA VAL A 85 -13.79 8.72 3.28
C VAL A 85 -14.40 9.33 2.04
N GLU A 86 -15.53 10.04 2.14
CA GLU A 86 -16.20 10.66 0.99
C GLU A 86 -15.37 11.80 0.38
N SER A 87 -14.62 12.53 1.20
CA SER A 87 -13.66 13.51 0.71
C SER A 87 -12.53 12.85 -0.07
N ALA A 88 -11.95 11.78 0.48
CA ALA A 88 -10.91 11.01 -0.17
C ALA A 88 -11.36 10.49 -1.56
N VAL A 89 -12.55 9.89 -1.63
CA VAL A 89 -13.14 9.40 -2.90
C VAL A 89 -13.23 10.50 -3.95
N ARG A 90 -13.68 11.72 -3.56
CA ARG A 90 -13.76 12.85 -4.50
C ARG A 90 -12.39 13.24 -5.05
N HIS A 91 -11.37 13.28 -4.19
CA HIS A 91 -10.01 13.64 -4.60
C HIS A 91 -9.39 12.56 -5.48
N PHE A 92 -9.52 11.26 -5.15
CA PHE A 92 -9.03 10.18 -6.01
C PHE A 92 -9.72 10.18 -7.39
N LYS A 93 -11.03 10.42 -7.45
CA LYS A 93 -11.75 10.54 -8.74
C LYS A 93 -11.25 11.71 -9.58
N LYS A 94 -10.95 12.87 -8.99
CA LYS A 94 -10.35 14.01 -9.70
C LYS A 94 -8.95 13.67 -10.23
N ALA A 95 -8.12 13.01 -9.44
CA ALA A 95 -6.80 12.55 -9.87
C ALA A 95 -6.91 11.61 -11.07
N ILE A 96 -7.82 10.62 -11.00
CA ILE A 96 -8.08 9.66 -12.08
C ILE A 96 -8.59 10.34 -13.34
N GLU A 97 -9.57 11.25 -13.22
CA GLU A 97 -10.11 12.02 -14.34
C GLU A 97 -8.99 12.75 -15.10
N LYS A 98 -8.12 13.45 -14.38
CA LYS A 98 -6.99 14.14 -14.98
C LYS A 98 -5.98 13.18 -15.59
N GLN A 99 -5.67 12.08 -14.90
CA GLN A 99 -4.72 11.08 -15.33
C GLN A 99 -5.18 10.36 -16.61
N THR A 100 -6.48 10.11 -16.73
CA THR A 100 -7.07 9.37 -17.86
C THR A 100 -7.52 10.26 -19.01
N TRP A 101 -7.46 11.57 -18.88
CA TRP A 101 -7.95 12.52 -19.88
C TRP A 101 -7.43 12.28 -21.29
N LYS A 102 -6.12 11.97 -21.45
CA LYS A 102 -5.52 11.71 -22.76
C LYS A 102 -5.20 10.23 -23.00
N ASN A 103 -5.11 9.45 -21.94
CA ASN A 103 -4.78 8.03 -21.99
C ASN A 103 -5.66 7.26 -20.99
N PRO A 104 -6.65 6.49 -21.47
CA PRO A 104 -7.54 5.73 -20.58
C PRO A 104 -6.81 4.63 -19.78
N ASN A 105 -5.58 4.29 -20.17
CA ASN A 105 -4.75 3.30 -19.51
C ASN A 105 -3.39 3.90 -19.12
N PRO A 106 -3.36 4.81 -18.12
CA PRO A 106 -2.13 5.40 -17.66
C PRO A 106 -1.21 4.35 -17.02
N TYR A 107 0.11 4.64 -17.02
CA TYR A 107 1.11 3.72 -16.47
C TYR A 107 0.94 3.50 -14.97
N HIS A 108 0.59 4.55 -14.21
CA HIS A 108 0.47 4.50 -12.76
C HIS A 108 -0.92 4.09 -12.30
N GLY A 109 -0.98 3.08 -11.43
CA GLY A 109 -2.24 2.55 -10.87
C GLY A 109 -2.59 3.06 -9.48
N GLU A 110 -1.73 3.89 -8.86
CA GLU A 110 -1.86 4.29 -7.46
C GLU A 110 -3.20 4.97 -7.14
N CYS A 111 -3.65 5.90 -7.98
CA CYS A 111 -4.94 6.58 -7.75
C CYS A 111 -6.13 5.61 -7.77
N TRP A 112 -6.08 4.60 -8.64
CA TRP A 112 -7.09 3.54 -8.69
C TRP A 112 -7.03 2.65 -7.46
N PHE A 113 -5.83 2.29 -7.01
CA PHE A 113 -5.64 1.51 -5.79
C PHE A 113 -6.17 2.24 -4.56
N ASN A 114 -5.83 3.52 -4.42
CA ASN A 114 -6.29 4.36 -3.31
C ASN A 114 -7.80 4.59 -3.34
N LEU A 115 -8.41 4.72 -4.54
CA LEU A 115 -9.86 4.75 -4.69
C LEU A 115 -10.48 3.43 -4.22
N GLY A 116 -9.88 2.29 -4.58
CA GLY A 116 -10.32 0.98 -4.12
C GLY A 116 -10.32 0.87 -2.59
N LEU A 117 -9.26 1.33 -1.92
CA LEU A 117 -9.18 1.37 -0.45
C LEU A 117 -10.28 2.26 0.16
N ALA A 118 -10.54 3.42 -0.42
CA ALA A 118 -11.59 4.32 0.07
C ALA A 118 -12.99 3.72 -0.13
N GLN A 119 -13.26 3.08 -1.27
CA GLN A 119 -14.53 2.41 -1.54
C GLN A 119 -14.73 1.18 -0.62
N GLU A 120 -13.69 0.38 -0.42
CA GLU A 120 -13.71 -0.76 0.51
C GLU A 120 -14.02 -0.29 1.93
N THR A 121 -13.35 0.78 2.39
CA THR A 121 -13.59 1.41 3.71
C THR A 121 -15.03 1.91 3.84
N ALA A 122 -15.61 2.43 2.76
CA ALA A 122 -17.01 2.86 2.72
C ALA A 122 -18.03 1.70 2.62
N GLY A 123 -17.58 0.45 2.51
CA GLY A 123 -18.42 -0.72 2.32
C GLY A 123 -18.98 -0.88 0.89
N ARG A 124 -18.50 -0.09 -0.05
CA ARG A 124 -18.88 -0.15 -1.48
C ARG A 124 -17.99 -1.14 -2.21
N TYR A 125 -18.24 -2.43 -1.97
CA TYR A 125 -17.33 -3.52 -2.36
C TYR A 125 -17.27 -3.76 -3.88
N GLU A 126 -18.34 -3.49 -4.62
CA GLU A 126 -18.36 -3.62 -6.09
C GLU A 126 -17.46 -2.55 -6.72
N GLU A 127 -17.63 -1.29 -6.31
CA GLU A 127 -16.81 -0.19 -6.79
C GLU A 127 -15.34 -0.34 -6.36
N ALA A 128 -15.11 -0.92 -5.17
CA ALA A 128 -13.77 -1.25 -4.72
C ALA A 128 -13.14 -2.33 -5.61
N PHE A 129 -13.90 -3.37 -5.97
CA PHE A 129 -13.44 -4.43 -6.86
C PHE A 129 -13.00 -3.88 -8.22
N ASP A 130 -13.85 -3.05 -8.84
CA ASP A 130 -13.54 -2.42 -10.14
C ASP A 130 -12.27 -1.55 -10.07
N ALA A 131 -12.15 -0.75 -9.02
CA ALA A 131 -10.98 0.10 -8.81
C ALA A 131 -9.69 -0.72 -8.58
N PHE A 132 -9.73 -1.75 -7.73
CA PHE A 132 -8.59 -2.65 -7.55
C PHE A 132 -8.25 -3.43 -8.81
N TYR A 133 -9.26 -3.90 -9.56
CA TYR A 133 -9.03 -4.59 -10.82
C TYR A 133 -8.30 -3.67 -11.82
N LYS A 134 -8.72 -2.41 -11.92
CA LYS A 134 -8.01 -1.43 -12.76
C LYS A 134 -6.58 -1.18 -12.27
N ALA A 135 -6.37 -1.11 -10.96
CA ALA A 135 -5.04 -0.96 -10.37
C ALA A 135 -4.08 -2.13 -10.70
N THR A 136 -4.60 -3.35 -10.91
CA THR A 136 -3.74 -4.49 -11.29
C THR A 136 -3.10 -4.37 -12.67
N TRP A 137 -3.51 -3.41 -13.49
CA TRP A 137 -2.90 -3.15 -14.81
C TRP A 137 -1.55 -2.43 -14.70
N SER A 138 -1.26 -1.84 -13.54
CA SER A 138 0.02 -1.21 -13.25
C SER A 138 0.89 -2.12 -12.38
N TYR A 139 2.15 -2.31 -12.78
CA TYR A 139 3.07 -3.21 -12.09
C TYR A 139 3.26 -2.84 -10.60
N GLU A 140 3.31 -1.54 -10.29
CA GLU A 140 3.54 -1.03 -8.93
C GLU A 140 2.42 -1.41 -7.93
N THR A 141 1.17 -1.50 -8.42
CA THR A 141 -0.01 -1.79 -7.59
C THR A 141 -0.57 -3.20 -7.82
N GLN A 142 0.04 -3.98 -8.71
CA GLN A 142 -0.47 -5.27 -9.14
C GLN A 142 -0.58 -6.27 -8.00
N ALA A 143 0.48 -6.43 -7.19
CA ALA A 143 0.47 -7.37 -6.07
C ALA A 143 -0.59 -7.00 -5.03
N SER A 144 -0.64 -5.73 -4.66
CA SER A 144 -1.62 -5.23 -3.67
C SER A 144 -3.05 -5.28 -4.21
N GLY A 145 -3.26 -4.90 -5.47
CA GLY A 145 -4.56 -4.98 -6.13
C GLY A 145 -5.12 -6.40 -6.14
N PHE A 146 -4.33 -7.38 -6.57
CA PHE A 146 -4.74 -8.79 -6.54
C PHE A 146 -5.03 -9.31 -5.13
N TYR A 147 -4.27 -8.87 -4.12
CA TYR A 147 -4.56 -9.23 -2.74
C TYR A 147 -5.94 -8.73 -2.29
N HIS A 148 -6.28 -7.47 -2.55
CA HIS A 148 -7.61 -6.93 -2.21
C HIS A 148 -8.73 -7.59 -3.00
N LEU A 149 -8.52 -7.88 -4.29
CA LEU A 149 -9.48 -8.66 -5.09
C LEU A 149 -9.71 -10.06 -4.49
N ALA A 150 -8.65 -10.73 -4.02
CA ALA A 150 -8.76 -12.01 -3.33
C ALA A 150 -9.59 -11.89 -2.03
N CYS A 151 -9.36 -10.84 -1.24
CA CYS A 151 -10.14 -10.57 -0.02
C CYS A 151 -11.63 -10.34 -0.33
N LEU A 152 -11.93 -9.52 -1.35
CA LEU A 152 -13.31 -9.22 -1.75
C LEU A 152 -14.03 -10.46 -2.31
N SER A 153 -13.36 -11.25 -3.15
CA SER A 153 -13.93 -12.52 -3.66
C SER A 153 -14.13 -13.54 -2.53
N ALA A 154 -13.20 -13.63 -1.57
CA ALA A 154 -13.35 -14.50 -0.39
C ALA A 154 -14.54 -14.07 0.48
N ARG A 155 -14.77 -12.76 0.63
CA ARG A 155 -15.91 -12.19 1.35
C ARG A 155 -17.26 -12.57 0.70
N LYS A 156 -17.29 -12.64 -0.64
CA LYS A 156 -18.47 -13.10 -1.40
C LYS A 156 -18.68 -14.62 -1.35
N GLY A 157 -17.69 -15.39 -0.84
CA GLY A 157 -17.71 -16.85 -0.86
C GLY A 157 -17.18 -17.46 -2.17
N GLU A 158 -16.68 -16.68 -3.08
CA GLU A 158 -16.11 -17.07 -4.37
C GLU A 158 -14.67 -17.60 -4.19
N TYR A 159 -14.53 -18.66 -3.38
CA TYR A 159 -13.21 -19.12 -2.90
C TYR A 159 -12.25 -19.57 -3.99
N ARG A 160 -12.74 -20.07 -5.13
CA ARG A 160 -11.87 -20.45 -6.26
C ARG A 160 -11.25 -19.23 -6.90
N GLN A 161 -12.06 -18.22 -7.20
CA GLN A 161 -11.59 -16.96 -7.76
C GLN A 161 -10.67 -16.22 -6.79
N ALA A 162 -11.00 -16.20 -5.48
CA ALA A 162 -10.15 -15.64 -4.44
C ALA A 162 -8.77 -16.31 -4.42
N LEU A 163 -8.71 -17.63 -4.61
CA LEU A 163 -7.45 -18.37 -4.67
C LEU A 163 -6.60 -17.95 -5.88
N GLU A 164 -7.20 -17.82 -7.06
CA GLU A 164 -6.52 -17.35 -8.28
C GLU A 164 -5.93 -15.95 -8.11
N PHE A 165 -6.68 -15.03 -7.49
CA PHE A 165 -6.19 -13.70 -7.19
C PHE A 165 -5.08 -13.71 -6.13
N ALA A 166 -5.19 -14.52 -5.07
CA ALA A 166 -4.15 -14.65 -4.06
C ALA A 166 -2.84 -15.19 -4.69
N GLU A 167 -2.93 -16.16 -5.57
CA GLU A 167 -1.79 -16.69 -6.33
C GLU A 167 -1.19 -15.62 -7.26
N SER A 168 -2.02 -14.85 -7.96
CA SER A 168 -1.57 -13.73 -8.79
C SER A 168 -0.84 -12.66 -7.99
N SER A 169 -1.30 -12.35 -6.78
CA SER A 169 -0.59 -11.45 -5.86
C SER A 169 0.80 -11.98 -5.50
N MET A 170 0.90 -13.28 -5.17
CA MET A 170 2.15 -13.92 -4.77
C MET A 170 3.15 -14.03 -5.93
N VAL A 171 2.72 -14.19 -7.17
CA VAL A 171 3.60 -14.15 -8.36
C VAL A 171 4.35 -12.83 -8.45
N ARG A 172 3.74 -11.73 -8.00
CA ARG A 172 4.36 -10.39 -8.02
C ARG A 172 5.12 -10.05 -6.75
N ASN A 173 4.66 -10.57 -5.62
CA ASN A 173 5.32 -10.41 -4.33
C ASN A 173 5.26 -11.73 -3.56
N TRP A 174 6.30 -12.54 -3.75
CA TRP A 174 6.43 -13.86 -3.13
C TRP A 174 6.39 -13.82 -1.59
N HIS A 175 6.93 -12.76 -0.99
CA HIS A 175 6.97 -12.54 0.45
C HIS A 175 5.73 -11.84 1.01
N ASN A 176 4.64 -11.71 0.24
CA ASN A 176 3.40 -11.17 0.76
C ASN A 176 2.73 -12.14 1.73
N MET A 177 3.10 -12.09 3.02
CA MET A 177 2.58 -12.99 4.04
C MET A 177 1.06 -12.90 4.20
N LYS A 178 0.46 -11.72 3.99
CA LYS A 178 -1.00 -11.57 4.00
C LYS A 178 -1.68 -12.39 2.90
N ALA A 179 -1.12 -12.38 1.69
CA ALA A 179 -1.63 -13.19 0.59
C ALA A 179 -1.38 -14.69 0.83
N ARG A 180 -0.24 -15.05 1.45
CA ARG A 180 0.06 -16.44 1.81
C ARG A 180 -0.92 -16.96 2.86
N THR A 181 -1.18 -16.20 3.91
CA THR A 181 -2.17 -16.56 4.94
C THR A 181 -3.57 -16.72 4.33
N LEU A 182 -3.98 -15.77 3.47
CA LEU A 182 -5.26 -15.87 2.78
C LEU A 182 -5.32 -17.13 1.89
N LYS A 183 -4.27 -17.42 1.13
CA LYS A 183 -4.20 -18.66 0.34
C LYS A 183 -4.32 -19.91 1.19
N ALA A 184 -3.65 -19.99 2.35
CA ALA A 184 -3.75 -21.12 3.27
C ALA A 184 -5.20 -21.31 3.75
N ALA A 185 -5.86 -20.23 4.17
CA ALA A 185 -7.25 -20.25 4.57
C ALA A 185 -8.21 -20.69 3.43
N LEU A 186 -7.95 -20.24 2.20
CA LEU A 186 -8.73 -20.60 1.01
C LEU A 186 -8.54 -22.07 0.65
N LEU A 187 -7.31 -22.61 0.72
CA LEU A 187 -7.05 -24.05 0.53
C LEU A 187 -7.83 -24.89 1.53
N ARG A 188 -7.84 -24.49 2.82
CA ARG A 188 -8.66 -25.15 3.85
C ARG A 188 -10.16 -25.09 3.54
N LYS A 189 -10.67 -23.92 3.14
CA LYS A 189 -12.10 -23.75 2.74
C LYS A 189 -12.47 -24.61 1.54
N LEU A 190 -11.56 -24.78 0.59
CA LEU A 190 -11.73 -25.61 -0.60
C LEU A 190 -11.43 -27.10 -0.34
N LYS A 191 -11.08 -27.49 0.89
CA LYS A 191 -10.67 -28.84 1.27
C LYS A 191 -9.48 -29.37 0.44
N ARG A 192 -8.54 -28.49 0.10
CA ARG A 192 -7.31 -28.80 -0.61
C ARG A 192 -6.16 -28.96 0.38
N GLU A 193 -5.16 -29.79 0.00
CA GLU A 193 -3.96 -29.97 0.82
C GLU A 193 -3.14 -28.66 0.87
N ALA A 194 -2.70 -28.30 2.08
CA ALA A 194 -1.97 -27.06 2.34
C ALA A 194 -0.64 -27.27 3.12
N GLY A 195 -0.32 -28.52 3.50
CA GLY A 195 0.80 -28.80 4.41
C GLY A 195 2.15 -28.30 3.90
N ALA A 196 2.52 -28.64 2.67
CA ALA A 196 3.77 -28.17 2.06
C ALA A 196 3.82 -26.66 1.92
N PHE A 197 2.70 -26.03 1.54
CA PHE A 197 2.61 -24.59 1.41
C PHE A 197 2.74 -23.84 2.75
N LEU A 198 2.15 -24.38 3.82
CA LEU A 198 2.29 -23.84 5.17
C LEU A 198 3.72 -23.95 5.66
N GLN A 199 4.37 -25.10 5.44
CA GLN A 199 5.78 -25.29 5.79
C GLN A 199 6.68 -24.27 5.09
N GLU A 200 6.55 -24.12 3.78
CA GLU A 200 7.29 -23.13 2.99
C GLU A 200 7.04 -21.70 3.50
N SER A 201 5.79 -21.36 3.80
CA SER A 201 5.43 -20.03 4.32
C SER A 201 6.08 -19.76 5.67
N ARG A 202 6.16 -20.77 6.52
CA ARG A 202 6.82 -20.69 7.83
C ARG A 202 8.35 -20.57 7.72
N GLU A 203 8.96 -21.13 6.68
CA GLU A 203 10.39 -20.93 6.41
C GLU A 203 10.70 -19.49 6.01
N ILE A 204 9.75 -18.81 5.33
CA ILE A 204 9.88 -17.39 4.96
C ILE A 204 9.70 -16.48 6.19
N ASP A 205 8.65 -16.71 6.97
CA ASP A 205 8.39 -15.98 8.21
C ASP A 205 7.90 -16.92 9.32
N PRO A 206 8.83 -17.35 10.21
CA PRO A 206 8.49 -18.23 11.32
C PRO A 206 7.53 -17.64 12.35
N LEU A 207 7.37 -16.30 12.36
CA LEU A 207 6.58 -15.58 13.35
C LEU A 207 5.25 -15.07 12.79
N ASP A 208 4.92 -15.35 11.52
CA ASP A 208 3.63 -14.96 10.96
C ASP A 208 2.48 -15.69 11.66
N MET A 209 1.71 -14.93 12.44
CA MET A 209 0.63 -15.48 13.27
C MET A 209 -0.50 -16.10 12.44
N GLY A 210 -0.73 -15.61 11.22
CA GLY A 210 -1.76 -16.16 10.33
C GLY A 210 -1.39 -17.56 9.84
N ILE A 211 -0.14 -17.76 9.45
CA ILE A 211 0.38 -19.08 9.02
C ILE A 211 0.39 -20.05 10.20
N LEU A 212 0.86 -19.62 11.37
CA LEU A 212 0.84 -20.44 12.60
C LEU A 212 -0.59 -20.84 12.96
N TYR A 213 -1.55 -19.94 12.83
CA TYR A 213 -2.96 -20.24 13.08
C TYR A 213 -3.54 -21.26 12.11
N GLU A 214 -3.29 -21.12 10.81
CA GLU A 214 -3.74 -22.09 9.80
C GLU A 214 -3.07 -23.47 9.99
N GLU A 215 -1.81 -23.52 10.44
CA GLU A 215 -1.16 -24.77 10.85
C GLU A 215 -1.85 -25.43 12.06
N ALA A 216 -2.15 -24.63 13.09
CA ALA A 216 -2.85 -25.12 14.28
C ALA A 216 -4.24 -25.66 13.92
N LEU A 217 -4.98 -24.97 13.07
CA LEU A 217 -6.29 -25.44 12.55
C LEU A 217 -6.14 -26.76 11.79
N ARG A 218 -5.11 -26.91 10.97
CA ARG A 218 -4.85 -28.13 10.22
C ARG A 218 -4.52 -29.32 11.11
N LYS A 219 -3.69 -29.10 12.13
CA LYS A 219 -3.23 -30.14 13.06
C LYS A 219 -4.23 -30.44 14.19
N GLY A 220 -5.16 -29.53 14.45
CA GLY A 220 -6.04 -29.58 15.64
C GLY A 220 -5.30 -29.31 16.95
N ASP A 221 -4.11 -28.71 16.86
CA ASP A 221 -3.24 -28.44 18.01
C ASP A 221 -3.07 -26.92 18.22
N PHE A 222 -3.58 -26.43 19.33
CA PHE A 222 -3.50 -25.04 19.76
C PHE A 222 -2.63 -24.85 21.02
N SER A 223 -1.77 -25.79 21.35
CA SER A 223 -0.93 -25.74 22.56
C SER A 223 -0.04 -24.49 22.62
N ALA A 224 0.45 -24.03 21.47
CA ALA A 224 1.26 -22.82 21.36
C ALA A 224 0.47 -21.50 21.55
N TRP A 225 -0.87 -21.55 21.68
CA TRP A 225 -1.76 -20.39 21.83
C TRP A 225 -2.33 -20.26 23.24
N ARG A 226 -1.90 -21.11 24.17
CA ARG A 226 -2.24 -21.09 25.59
C ARG A 226 -1.13 -20.45 26.40
#